data_f66115836039b9b53e3a511f6850b42b
#
_entry.id   f66115836039b9b53e3a511f6850b42b
#
_cell.length_a   1.000
_cell.length_b   1.000
_cell.length_c   1.000
_cell.angle_alpha   90.00
_cell.angle_beta   90.00
_cell.angle_gamma   90.00
#
_symmetry.space_group_name_H-M   'P 1'
#
loop_
_entity.id
_entity.type
_entity.pdbx_description
1 polymer ?
#
loop_
_entity_poly.entity_id
_entity_poly.type
_entity_poly.pdbx_seq_one_letter_code
_entity_poly.pdbx_strand_id
1 'polypeptide(L)'
;MAKLRHLAIATNDPDATAEFYKQAFDFKEVGRVDADLASGIYLSDGTINMAILKFRTDQLGRGMDYVGLHHIGFVVEDLDEAGRRLEALGAPCFQKKPDQPMNFFEVKHRGPDGVVLDISDHAWVGGAGLEDRPVAATRSS
;
A
#
# COMPACT_ATOMS: atom_id res chain seq x y z
N MET A 1 -12.49 -8.82 10.65
CA MET A 1 -12.99 -8.12 9.44
C MET A 1 -11.83 -7.41 8.74
N ALA A 2 -11.80 -7.41 7.43
CA ALA A 2 -10.76 -6.73 6.68
C ALA A 2 -11.31 -5.47 6.01
N LYS A 3 -10.45 -4.47 5.84
CA LYS A 3 -10.82 -3.23 5.16
C LYS A 3 -9.77 -2.90 4.10
N LEU A 4 -10.21 -2.56 2.90
CA LEU A 4 -9.32 -2.04 1.86
C LEU A 4 -8.87 -0.64 2.26
N ARG A 5 -7.56 -0.46 2.43
CA ARG A 5 -7.05 0.81 2.95
C ARG A 5 -5.82 1.33 2.22
N HIS A 6 -5.35 0.62 1.23
CA HIS A 6 -4.08 0.96 0.59
C HIS A 6 -4.13 0.64 -0.90
N LEU A 7 -3.66 1.58 -1.70
CA LEU A 7 -3.41 1.40 -3.12
C LEU A 7 -1.99 1.86 -3.41
N ALA A 8 -1.29 1.16 -4.28
CA ALA A 8 0.00 1.62 -4.76
C ALA A 8 -0.05 1.79 -6.27
N ILE A 9 0.43 2.92 -6.73
CA ILE A 9 0.52 3.25 -8.15
C ILE A 9 1.98 3.40 -8.51
N ALA A 10 2.40 2.68 -9.55
CA ALA A 10 3.75 2.78 -10.08
C ALA A 10 3.78 3.89 -11.13
N THR A 11 4.78 4.76 -11.05
CA THR A 11 4.93 5.87 -11.98
C THR A 11 6.41 6.21 -12.15
N ASN A 12 6.74 6.81 -13.27
CA ASN A 12 8.10 7.31 -13.50
C ASN A 12 8.31 8.71 -12.89
N ASP A 13 7.22 9.40 -12.58
CA ASP A 13 7.29 10.76 -12.04
C ASP A 13 6.27 10.89 -10.90
N PRO A 14 6.68 10.52 -9.67
CA PRO A 14 5.76 10.59 -8.53
C PRO A 14 5.19 11.98 -8.28
N ASP A 15 6.00 13.03 -8.44
CA ASP A 15 5.52 14.40 -8.17
C ASP A 15 4.40 14.79 -9.11
N ALA A 16 4.55 14.52 -10.41
CA ALA A 16 3.52 14.86 -11.39
C ALA A 16 2.25 14.03 -11.17
N THR A 17 2.40 12.75 -10.88
CA THR A 17 1.26 11.88 -10.64
C THR A 17 0.52 12.28 -9.37
N ALA A 18 1.26 12.57 -8.30
CA ALA A 18 0.65 13.01 -7.04
C ALA A 18 -0.10 14.32 -7.23
N GLU A 19 0.47 15.25 -8.00
CA GLU A 19 -0.17 16.53 -8.25
C GLU A 19 -1.51 16.37 -8.97
N PHE A 20 -1.58 15.42 -9.90
CA PHE A 20 -2.85 15.11 -10.56
C PHE A 20 -3.95 14.73 -9.56
N TYR A 21 -3.65 13.82 -8.64
CA TYR A 21 -4.66 13.39 -7.67
C TYR A 21 -5.00 14.46 -6.65
N LYS A 22 -4.03 15.30 -6.28
CA LYS A 22 -4.30 16.44 -5.40
C LYS A 22 -5.27 17.41 -6.06
N GLN A 23 -5.05 17.74 -7.30
CA GLN A 23 -5.88 18.73 -8.00
C GLN A 23 -7.24 18.17 -8.39
N ALA A 24 -7.28 16.91 -8.84
CA ALA A 24 -8.53 16.32 -9.32
C ALA A 24 -9.48 15.93 -8.19
N PHE A 25 -8.94 15.47 -7.05
CA PHE A 25 -9.77 14.85 -6.00
C PHE A 25 -9.46 15.36 -4.59
N ASP A 26 -8.67 16.40 -4.47
CA ASP A 26 -8.32 16.98 -3.17
C ASP A 26 -7.57 16.03 -2.22
N PHE A 27 -6.84 15.09 -2.75
CA PHE A 27 -6.00 14.24 -1.91
C PHE A 27 -4.94 15.09 -1.22
N LYS A 28 -4.57 14.70 0.00
CA LYS A 28 -3.55 15.39 0.79
C LYS A 28 -2.29 14.56 0.85
N GLU A 29 -1.15 15.22 0.77
CA GLU A 29 0.12 14.57 1.00
C GLU A 29 0.28 14.28 2.49
N VAL A 30 0.58 13.02 2.84
CA VAL A 30 0.72 12.59 4.24
C VAL A 30 2.09 12.01 4.54
N GLY A 31 2.96 11.93 3.56
CA GLY A 31 4.33 11.47 3.77
C GLY A 31 5.08 11.27 2.48
N ARG A 32 6.38 11.00 2.63
CA ARG A 32 7.27 10.69 1.52
C ARG A 32 8.15 9.53 1.90
N VAL A 33 8.63 8.81 0.89
CA VAL A 33 9.53 7.68 1.11
C VAL A 33 10.66 7.75 0.09
N ASP A 34 11.85 7.38 0.54
CA ASP A 34 13.01 7.18 -0.31
C ASP A 34 13.78 5.99 0.28
N ALA A 35 13.42 4.81 -0.20
CA ALA A 35 13.94 3.55 0.33
C ALA A 35 14.54 2.72 -0.80
N ASP A 36 15.15 1.58 -0.43
CA ASP A 36 15.82 0.73 -1.41
C ASP A 36 14.87 0.19 -2.48
N LEU A 37 13.63 -0.09 -2.11
CA LEU A 37 12.67 -0.71 -3.03
C LEU A 37 11.93 0.32 -3.87
N ALA A 38 11.73 1.53 -3.36
CA ALA A 38 10.94 2.53 -4.06
C ALA A 38 11.10 3.90 -3.43
N SER A 39 10.79 4.93 -4.21
CA SER A 39 10.70 6.30 -3.71
C SER A 39 9.40 6.92 -4.18
N GLY A 40 8.88 7.86 -3.41
CA GLY A 40 7.68 8.57 -3.83
C GLY A 40 6.94 9.25 -2.70
N ILE A 41 5.63 9.35 -2.89
CA ILE A 41 4.77 10.22 -2.09
C ILE A 41 3.57 9.41 -1.62
N TYR A 42 3.18 9.61 -0.36
CA TYR A 42 1.94 9.06 0.16
C TYR A 42 0.87 10.12 0.18
N LEU A 43 -0.26 9.81 -0.43
CA LEU A 43 -1.45 10.67 -0.41
C LEU A 43 -2.55 9.97 0.36
N SER A 44 -3.54 10.76 0.79
CA SER A 44 -4.71 10.21 1.47
C SER A 44 -5.96 11.02 1.16
N ASP A 45 -7.09 10.36 1.13
CA ASP A 45 -8.41 10.98 1.12
C ASP A 45 -9.06 11.01 2.51
N GLY A 46 -8.31 10.62 3.54
CA GLY A 46 -8.78 10.49 4.90
C GLY A 46 -9.11 9.06 5.31
N THR A 47 -9.20 8.15 4.36
CA THR A 47 -9.53 6.74 4.62
C THR A 47 -8.53 5.80 3.97
N ILE A 48 -8.20 6.07 2.72
CA ILE A 48 -7.30 5.26 1.91
C ILE A 48 -5.92 5.92 1.87
N ASN A 49 -4.87 5.13 2.04
CA ASN A 49 -3.52 5.52 1.71
C ASN A 49 -3.27 5.20 0.24
N MET A 50 -2.84 6.19 -0.53
CA MET A 50 -2.43 5.99 -1.92
C MET A 50 -0.94 6.26 -2.02
N ALA A 51 -0.16 5.21 -2.28
CA ALA A 51 1.29 5.33 -2.44
C ALA A 51 1.61 5.55 -3.92
N ILE A 52 2.19 6.68 -4.24
CA ILE A 52 2.59 7.05 -5.59
C ILE A 52 4.09 6.83 -5.67
N LEU A 53 4.51 5.75 -6.33
CA LEU A 53 5.87 5.25 -6.16
C LEU A 53 6.58 5.04 -7.50
N LYS A 54 7.87 5.35 -7.49
CA LYS A 54 8.79 4.91 -8.51
C LYS A 54 9.57 3.73 -7.94
N PHE A 55 9.30 2.54 -8.48
CA PHE A 55 9.90 1.32 -7.95
C PHE A 55 11.32 1.14 -8.49
N ARG A 56 12.16 0.54 -7.65
CA ARG A 56 13.54 0.21 -7.98
C ARG A 56 13.74 -1.28 -8.17
N THR A 57 12.67 -2.06 -8.05
CA THR A 57 12.66 -3.51 -8.24
C THR A 57 11.43 -3.91 -9.03
N ASP A 58 11.50 -5.04 -9.73
CA ASP A 58 10.37 -5.56 -10.50
C ASP A 58 9.62 -6.57 -9.66
N GLN A 59 8.79 -6.07 -8.73
CA GLN A 59 8.04 -6.94 -7.82
C GLN A 59 6.91 -7.70 -8.53
N LEU A 60 6.39 -7.15 -9.62
CA LEU A 60 5.29 -7.77 -10.34
C LEU A 60 5.74 -8.75 -11.42
N GLY A 61 7.01 -8.71 -11.80
CA GLY A 61 7.49 -9.50 -12.93
C GLY A 61 7.04 -8.96 -14.28
N ARG A 62 6.74 -7.66 -14.36
CA ARG A 62 6.26 -7.01 -15.58
C ARG A 62 7.26 -6.04 -16.18
N GLY A 63 8.46 -6.02 -15.66
CA GLY A 63 9.50 -5.10 -16.12
C GLY A 63 9.66 -3.91 -15.19
N MET A 64 10.84 -3.33 -15.20
CA MET A 64 11.17 -2.19 -14.34
C MET A 64 10.45 -0.90 -14.75
N ASP A 65 9.97 -0.84 -15.98
CA ASP A 65 9.29 0.33 -16.53
C ASP A 65 7.76 0.25 -16.45
N TYR A 66 7.23 -0.77 -15.76
CA TYR A 66 5.79 -0.89 -15.56
C TYR A 66 5.24 0.34 -14.84
N VAL A 67 4.16 0.90 -15.35
CA VAL A 67 3.42 2.00 -14.72
C VAL A 67 1.95 1.63 -14.65
N GLY A 68 1.26 2.20 -13.66
CA GLY A 68 -0.15 1.93 -13.43
C GLY A 68 -0.38 1.36 -12.05
N LEU A 69 -1.55 0.78 -11.82
CA LEU A 69 -1.89 0.19 -10.54
C LEU A 69 -0.94 -0.96 -10.23
N HIS A 70 -0.31 -0.91 -9.07
CA HIS A 70 0.72 -1.88 -8.69
C HIS A 70 0.19 -2.94 -7.74
N HIS A 71 -0.48 -2.54 -6.67
CA HIS A 71 -1.08 -3.49 -5.73
C HIS A 71 -2.14 -2.80 -4.88
N ILE A 72 -2.89 -3.60 -4.16
CA ILE A 72 -3.89 -3.12 -3.21
C ILE A 72 -3.58 -3.72 -1.84
N GLY A 73 -4.05 -3.06 -0.79
CA GLY A 73 -3.73 -3.49 0.56
C GLY A 73 -4.92 -3.45 1.51
N PHE A 74 -4.91 -4.38 2.44
CA PHE A 74 -5.99 -4.57 3.40
C PHE A 74 -5.43 -4.55 4.82
N VAL A 75 -6.12 -3.83 5.70
CA VAL A 75 -5.88 -3.93 7.14
C VAL A 75 -6.72 -5.09 7.66
N VAL A 76 -6.11 -5.96 8.43
CA VAL A 76 -6.75 -7.14 9.01
C VAL A 76 -6.53 -7.15 10.51
N GLU A 77 -7.39 -7.87 11.24
CA GLU A 77 -7.26 -7.96 12.70
C GLU A 77 -6.11 -8.89 13.11
N ASP A 78 -6.01 -10.02 12.44
CA ASP A 78 -5.04 -11.07 12.75
C ASP A 78 -4.29 -11.43 11.48
N LEU A 79 -3.03 -11.02 11.43
CA LEU A 79 -2.20 -11.19 10.24
C LEU A 79 -1.97 -12.66 9.90
N ASP A 80 -1.74 -13.50 10.92
CA ASP A 80 -1.48 -14.92 10.71
C ASP A 80 -2.74 -15.63 10.20
N GLU A 81 -3.90 -15.30 10.78
CA GLU A 81 -5.16 -15.89 10.33
C GLU A 81 -5.48 -15.48 8.90
N ALA A 82 -5.31 -14.20 8.58
CA ALA A 82 -5.56 -13.72 7.22
C ALA A 82 -4.65 -14.42 6.22
N GLY A 83 -3.37 -14.59 6.58
CA GLY A 83 -2.42 -15.31 5.73
C GLY A 83 -2.82 -16.75 5.50
N ARG A 84 -3.24 -17.46 6.53
CA ARG A 84 -3.70 -18.84 6.40
C ARG A 84 -4.93 -18.94 5.51
N ARG A 85 -5.86 -17.99 5.65
CA ARG A 85 -7.07 -17.95 4.83
C ARG A 85 -6.72 -17.72 3.37
N LEU A 86 -5.81 -16.82 3.09
CA LEU A 86 -5.37 -16.55 1.73
C LEU A 86 -4.70 -17.77 1.10
N GLU A 87 -3.81 -18.43 1.86
CA GLU A 87 -3.15 -19.65 1.37
C GLU A 87 -4.18 -20.74 1.06
N ALA A 88 -5.16 -20.91 1.94
CA ALA A 88 -6.19 -21.93 1.74
C ALA A 88 -7.05 -21.66 0.52
N LEU A 89 -7.17 -20.39 0.11
CA LEU A 89 -7.94 -19.99 -1.05
C LEU A 89 -7.09 -19.91 -2.32
N GLY A 90 -5.84 -20.34 -2.27
CA GLY A 90 -4.98 -20.38 -3.43
C GLY A 90 -4.22 -19.09 -3.71
N ALA A 91 -4.11 -18.22 -2.71
CA ALA A 91 -3.38 -16.96 -2.83
C ALA A 91 -2.07 -17.05 -2.01
N PRO A 92 -0.99 -17.56 -2.60
CA PRO A 92 0.24 -17.83 -1.85
C PRO A 92 0.95 -16.55 -1.44
N CYS A 93 1.60 -16.62 -0.28
CA CYS A 93 2.52 -15.58 0.18
C CYS A 93 3.82 -15.69 -0.60
N PHE A 94 4.31 -14.58 -1.12
CA PHE A 94 5.58 -14.57 -1.83
C PHE A 94 6.58 -13.57 -1.26
N GLN A 95 6.15 -12.72 -0.33
CA GLN A 95 7.06 -11.76 0.29
C GLN A 95 6.56 -11.35 1.66
N LYS A 96 7.47 -11.42 2.63
CA LYS A 96 7.28 -10.88 3.98
C LYS A 96 8.35 -9.84 4.23
N LYS A 97 7.96 -8.77 4.92
CA LYS A 97 8.89 -7.73 5.34
C LYS A 97 8.83 -7.64 6.86
N PRO A 98 9.64 -8.45 7.56
CA PRO A 98 9.54 -8.56 9.01
C PRO A 98 9.96 -7.29 9.75
N ASP A 99 10.90 -6.53 9.20
CA ASP A 99 11.47 -5.39 9.88
C ASP A 99 11.26 -4.14 9.07
N GLN A 100 10.16 -3.45 9.34
CA GLN A 100 9.91 -2.15 8.73
C GLN A 100 10.25 -1.06 9.73
N PRO A 101 10.76 0.08 9.26
CA PRO A 101 10.88 1.24 10.12
C PRO A 101 9.51 1.51 10.74
N MET A 102 9.50 1.88 12.02
CA MET A 102 8.26 2.20 12.74
C MET A 102 7.38 0.96 13.02
N ASN A 103 7.99 -0.21 13.04
CA ASN A 103 7.28 -1.47 13.34
C ASN A 103 6.13 -1.77 12.37
N PHE A 104 6.20 -1.27 11.17
CA PHE A 104 5.21 -1.56 10.17
C PHE A 104 5.52 -2.91 9.53
N PHE A 105 4.49 -3.73 9.36
CA PHE A 105 4.66 -5.09 8.88
C PHE A 105 3.67 -5.37 7.76
N GLU A 106 4.18 -5.67 6.58
CA GLU A 106 3.37 -6.03 5.41
C GLU A 106 3.72 -7.43 4.94
N VAL A 107 2.71 -8.15 4.48
CA VAL A 107 2.89 -9.46 3.84
C VAL A 107 2.21 -9.40 2.49
N LYS A 108 2.91 -9.88 1.45
CA LYS A 108 2.39 -9.86 0.08
C LYS A 108 1.94 -11.25 -0.35
N HIS A 109 0.76 -11.30 -0.95
CA HIS A 109 0.17 -12.50 -1.52
C HIS A 109 -0.20 -12.24 -2.98
N ARG A 110 -0.32 -13.32 -3.76
CA ARG A 110 -0.85 -13.22 -5.12
C ARG A 110 -2.27 -13.75 -5.14
N GLY A 111 -3.21 -12.87 -5.44
CA GLY A 111 -4.61 -13.21 -5.53
C GLY A 111 -5.00 -13.71 -6.92
N PRO A 112 -6.30 -13.83 -7.17
CA PRO A 112 -6.81 -14.21 -8.48
C PRO A 112 -6.27 -13.28 -9.57
N ASP A 113 -5.94 -13.87 -10.71
CA ASP A 113 -5.42 -13.17 -11.88
C ASP A 113 -4.08 -12.47 -11.64
N GLY A 114 -3.38 -12.89 -10.58
CA GLY A 114 -2.05 -12.37 -10.29
C GLY A 114 -2.02 -11.00 -9.61
N VAL A 115 -3.16 -10.51 -9.13
CA VAL A 115 -3.20 -9.23 -8.43
C VAL A 115 -2.45 -9.35 -7.11
N VAL A 116 -1.48 -8.46 -6.89
CA VAL A 116 -0.72 -8.45 -5.66
C VAL A 116 -1.53 -7.78 -4.56
N LEU A 117 -1.61 -8.46 -3.42
CA LEU A 117 -2.34 -8.02 -2.25
C LEU A 117 -1.36 -7.84 -1.09
N ASP A 118 -1.38 -6.68 -0.46
CA ASP A 118 -0.69 -6.49 0.81
C ASP A 118 -1.68 -6.71 1.94
N ILE A 119 -1.26 -7.39 2.99
CA ILE A 119 -2.03 -7.43 4.23
C ILE A 119 -1.17 -6.91 5.36
N SER A 120 -1.79 -6.23 6.30
CA SER A 120 -1.12 -5.67 7.47
C SER A 120 -2.12 -5.59 8.62
N ASP A 121 -1.64 -5.72 9.83
CA ASP A 121 -2.47 -5.47 11.02
C ASP A 121 -2.32 -4.02 11.51
N HIS A 122 -1.62 -3.19 10.76
CA HIS A 122 -1.44 -1.77 11.04
C HIS A 122 -1.97 -0.95 9.88
N ALA A 123 -2.47 0.25 10.17
CA ALA A 123 -2.88 1.18 9.14
C ALA A 123 -1.66 1.76 8.42
N TRP A 124 -1.82 2.03 7.12
CA TRP A 124 -0.82 2.78 6.37
C TRP A 124 -0.92 4.27 6.72
N VAL A 125 0.19 4.99 6.55
CA VAL A 125 0.22 6.41 6.90
C VAL A 125 -0.90 7.17 6.19
N GLY A 126 -1.65 7.94 6.96
CA GLY A 126 -2.78 8.71 6.45
C GLY A 126 -4.04 7.91 6.19
N GLY A 127 -4.00 6.58 6.27
CA GLY A 127 -5.16 5.74 6.07
C GLY A 127 -5.87 5.44 7.38
N ALA A 128 -7.09 4.94 7.28
CA ALA A 128 -7.83 4.46 8.44
C ALA A 128 -7.41 3.02 8.77
N GLY A 129 -7.69 2.59 9.99
CA GLY A 129 -7.54 1.21 10.41
C GLY A 129 -8.82 0.43 10.10
N LEU A 130 -9.18 -0.47 11.00
CA LEU A 130 -10.41 -1.27 10.84
C LEU A 130 -11.66 -0.44 11.08
N GLU A 131 -11.53 0.67 11.82
CA GLU A 131 -12.61 1.64 11.94
C GLU A 131 -12.54 2.61 10.76
N ASP A 132 -13.64 3.31 10.49
CA ASP A 132 -13.72 4.19 9.34
C ASP A 132 -13.11 5.57 9.58
N ARG A 133 -12.43 5.75 10.71
CA ARG A 133 -11.77 7.01 11.03
C ARG A 133 -10.30 6.97 10.62
N PRO A 134 -9.74 8.06 10.11
CA PRO A 134 -8.31 8.14 9.87
C PRO A 134 -7.53 7.94 11.17
N VAL A 135 -6.34 7.37 11.06
CA VAL A 135 -5.45 7.25 12.21
C VAL A 135 -4.82 8.61 12.52
N ALA A 136 -4.20 8.69 13.72
CA ALA A 136 -3.66 9.96 14.22
C ALA A 136 -2.66 10.62 13.26
N ALA A 137 -1.95 9.85 12.46
CA ALA A 137 -0.94 10.37 11.54
C ALA A 137 -1.52 11.37 10.54
N THR A 138 -2.81 11.23 10.17
CA THR A 138 -3.43 12.14 9.22
C THR A 138 -3.64 13.53 9.80
N ARG A 139 -3.68 13.64 11.12
CA ARG A 139 -3.96 14.93 11.77
C ARG A 139 -2.73 15.81 11.89
N SER A 140 -1.55 15.25 11.71
CA SER A 140 -0.31 16.00 11.82
C SER A 140 0.07 16.70 10.53
N SER A 141 -0.65 16.47 9.50
CA SER A 141 -0.37 17.09 8.19
C SER A 141 -0.83 18.53 8.12
#